data_9c0af745ad3050cfca0def364ca4caef
#
_entry.id   9c0af745ad3050cfca0def364ca4caef
#
_cell.length_a   1.000
_cell.length_b   1.000
_cell.length_c   1.000
_cell.angle_alpha   90.00
_cell.angle_beta   90.00
_cell.angle_gamma   90.00
#
_symmetry.space_group_name_H-M   'P 1'
#
loop_
_entity.id
_entity.type
_entity.pdbx_description
1 polymer ?
#
loop_
_entity_poly.entity_id
_entity_poly.type
_entity_poly.pdbx_seq_one_letter_code
_entity_poly.pdbx_strand_id
1 'polypeptide(L)'
;MEALARIHAPAKAQFIRGIALELERLANHVGDLGALAGDVGYLPTASFCGRIRGDYLNMSALLCGNRFGRDLTRVGGVRFDIDGPVKESLLTRLEAAERDTASAVNLLWDSSSVMSRFEDAGRISEEVAREIGLVGPAARASGLGRDVRTDFPKGAYRYSHVPMCTWSTGDVFARAYVRWLEIQNSIRFIREELQELPEGALHVSVPALMPESIVVSLVEGWRGEICHVAITDESGKFHRYKVVDPSFHNWSGLALALRGQEISDFPLCNKSFNLSYAGFDL
;
A
#
# COMPACT_ATOMS: atom_id res chain seq x y z
N MET A 1 3.46 17.92 8.03
CA MET A 1 3.30 18.72 9.28
C MET A 1 4.56 18.69 10.15
N GLU A 2 5.16 17.51 10.45
CA GLU A 2 6.37 17.42 11.30
C GLU A 2 7.53 18.24 10.76
N ALA A 3 7.77 18.23 9.44
CA ALA A 3 8.80 19.06 8.82
C ALA A 3 8.53 20.57 9.00
N LEU A 4 7.26 21.00 8.87
CA LEU A 4 6.85 22.39 9.11
C LEU A 4 6.98 22.78 10.60
N ALA A 5 6.84 21.82 11.51
CA ALA A 5 7.02 22.03 12.94
C ALA A 5 8.50 21.84 13.39
N ARG A 6 9.41 21.48 12.49
CA ARG A 6 10.84 21.17 12.76
C ARG A 6 11.02 20.11 13.84
N ILE A 7 10.17 19.10 13.83
CA ILE A 7 10.25 17.96 14.76
C ILE A 7 10.44 16.64 14.02
N HIS A 8 10.94 15.65 14.74
CA HIS A 8 10.99 14.27 14.29
C HIS A 8 10.22 13.38 15.26
N ALA A 9 9.36 12.52 14.72
CA ALA A 9 8.71 11.51 15.52
C ALA A 9 9.76 10.56 16.14
N PRO A 10 9.54 10.06 17.37
CA PRO A 10 10.45 9.10 18.02
C PRO A 10 10.63 7.84 17.17
N ALA A 11 11.78 7.16 17.35
CA ALA A 11 12.09 5.95 16.58
C ALA A 11 10.98 4.89 16.70
N LYS A 12 10.54 4.55 17.92
CA LYS A 12 9.45 3.60 18.17
C LYS A 12 8.20 3.95 17.39
N ALA A 13 7.81 5.22 17.39
CA ALA A 13 6.65 5.68 16.63
C ALA A 13 6.80 5.51 15.11
N GLN A 14 8.02 5.72 14.58
CA GLN A 14 8.30 5.53 13.15
C GLN A 14 8.19 4.06 12.75
N PHE A 15 8.65 3.13 13.58
CA PHE A 15 8.51 1.69 13.38
C PHE A 15 7.04 1.26 13.41
N ILE A 16 6.27 1.71 14.41
CA ILE A 16 4.83 1.42 14.51
C ILE A 16 4.07 1.93 13.28
N ARG A 17 4.41 3.12 12.77
CA ARG A 17 3.81 3.65 11.52
C ARG A 17 4.14 2.78 10.31
N GLY A 18 5.37 2.27 10.20
CA GLY A 18 5.78 1.35 9.14
C GLY A 18 4.97 0.05 9.19
N ILE A 19 4.86 -0.57 10.36
CA ILE A 19 4.05 -1.77 10.60
C ILE A 19 2.59 -1.54 10.19
N ALA A 20 2.00 -0.42 10.60
CA ALA A 20 0.61 -0.10 10.28
C ALA A 20 0.38 0.10 8.77
N LEU A 21 1.31 0.76 8.09
CA LEU A 21 1.23 0.98 6.64
C LEU A 21 1.31 -0.35 5.87
N GLU A 22 2.19 -1.25 6.29
CA GLU A 22 2.30 -2.56 5.65
C GLU A 22 1.11 -3.49 5.99
N LEU A 23 0.51 -3.41 7.19
CA LEU A 23 -0.75 -4.10 7.49
C LEU A 23 -1.91 -3.63 6.59
N GLU A 24 -2.00 -2.33 6.33
CA GLU A 24 -2.97 -1.76 5.39
C GLU A 24 -2.73 -2.29 3.97
N ARG A 25 -1.46 -2.34 3.53
CA ARG A 25 -1.07 -2.90 2.24
C ARG A 25 -1.49 -4.35 2.11
N LEU A 26 -1.18 -5.19 3.12
CA LEU A 26 -1.56 -6.60 3.16
C LEU A 26 -3.07 -6.79 3.03
N ALA A 27 -3.86 -6.07 3.83
CA ALA A 27 -5.32 -6.17 3.79
C ALA A 27 -5.88 -5.81 2.41
N ASN A 28 -5.32 -4.79 1.75
CA ASN A 28 -5.81 -4.34 0.45
C ASN A 28 -5.31 -5.24 -0.69
N HIS A 29 -4.05 -5.66 -0.72
CA HIS A 29 -3.53 -6.55 -1.75
C HIS A 29 -4.20 -7.93 -1.72
N VAL A 30 -4.41 -8.50 -0.53
CA VAL A 30 -5.17 -9.76 -0.41
C VAL A 30 -6.62 -9.57 -0.88
N GLY A 31 -7.24 -8.44 -0.52
CA GLY A 31 -8.56 -8.10 -1.02
C GLY A 31 -8.63 -7.96 -2.53
N ASP A 32 -7.59 -7.38 -3.15
CA ASP A 32 -7.50 -7.22 -4.60
C ASP A 32 -7.36 -8.56 -5.32
N LEU A 33 -6.49 -9.44 -4.82
CA LEU A 33 -6.33 -10.79 -5.39
C LEU A 33 -7.63 -11.61 -5.27
N GLY A 34 -8.31 -11.51 -4.13
CA GLY A 34 -9.62 -12.15 -3.96
C GLY A 34 -10.69 -11.60 -4.91
N ALA A 35 -10.70 -10.30 -5.15
CA ALA A 35 -11.65 -9.68 -6.07
C ALA A 35 -11.34 -10.03 -7.54
N LEU A 36 -10.07 -10.05 -7.94
CA LEU A 36 -9.66 -10.53 -9.27
C LEU A 36 -10.07 -12.00 -9.51
N ALA A 37 -9.91 -12.86 -8.49
CA ALA A 37 -10.39 -14.22 -8.54
C ALA A 37 -11.91 -14.28 -8.74
N GLY A 38 -12.67 -13.41 -8.06
CA GLY A 38 -14.11 -13.27 -8.21
C GLY A 38 -14.54 -12.86 -9.61
N ASP A 39 -13.82 -11.90 -10.23
CA ASP A 39 -14.10 -11.40 -11.57
C ASP A 39 -13.93 -12.46 -12.68
N VAL A 40 -13.12 -13.49 -12.45
CA VAL A 40 -12.98 -14.65 -13.34
C VAL A 40 -13.75 -15.89 -12.86
N GLY A 41 -14.62 -15.73 -11.84
CA GLY A 41 -15.45 -16.81 -11.31
C GLY A 41 -14.71 -17.85 -10.48
N TYR A 42 -13.48 -17.59 -10.06
CA TYR A 42 -12.69 -18.51 -9.24
C TYR A 42 -12.97 -18.31 -7.73
N LEU A 43 -14.12 -18.86 -7.31
CA LEU A 43 -14.69 -18.63 -5.97
C LEU A 43 -13.85 -19.13 -4.77
N PRO A 44 -13.07 -20.22 -4.84
CA PRO A 44 -12.26 -20.65 -3.71
C PRO A 44 -11.32 -19.55 -3.22
N THR A 45 -10.45 -19.03 -4.08
CA THR A 45 -9.53 -17.94 -3.71
C THR A 45 -10.30 -16.66 -3.35
N ALA A 46 -11.37 -16.31 -4.05
CA ALA A 46 -12.19 -15.14 -3.74
C ALA A 46 -12.72 -15.18 -2.29
N SER A 47 -13.27 -16.33 -1.87
CA SER A 47 -13.82 -16.53 -0.54
C SER A 47 -12.73 -16.51 0.55
N PHE A 48 -11.63 -17.24 0.34
CA PHE A 48 -10.52 -17.29 1.28
C PHE A 48 -9.87 -15.92 1.48
N CYS A 49 -9.55 -15.22 0.41
CA CYS A 49 -8.96 -13.87 0.48
C CYS A 49 -9.90 -12.88 1.19
N GLY A 50 -11.22 -13.01 1.01
CA GLY A 50 -12.20 -12.19 1.73
C GLY A 50 -12.11 -12.36 3.25
N ARG A 51 -11.97 -13.60 3.74
CA ARG A 51 -11.75 -13.90 5.15
C ARG A 51 -10.39 -13.37 5.64
N ILE A 52 -9.30 -13.72 4.93
CA ILE A 52 -7.92 -13.37 5.31
C ILE A 52 -7.73 -11.85 5.36
N ARG A 53 -8.35 -11.11 4.44
CA ARG A 53 -8.40 -9.64 4.53
C ARG A 53 -8.94 -9.16 5.88
N GLY A 54 -9.97 -9.85 6.39
CA GLY A 54 -10.51 -9.59 7.73
C GLY A 54 -9.48 -9.82 8.83
N ASP A 55 -8.64 -10.84 8.71
CA ASP A 55 -7.59 -11.12 9.70
C ASP A 55 -6.54 -10.01 9.75
N TYR A 56 -6.06 -9.50 8.60
CA TYR A 56 -5.14 -8.34 8.55
C TYR A 56 -5.80 -7.06 9.09
N LEU A 57 -7.06 -6.80 8.77
CA LEU A 57 -7.80 -5.67 9.33
C LEU A 57 -7.98 -5.79 10.86
N ASN A 58 -8.15 -7.00 11.39
CA ASN A 58 -8.24 -7.24 12.83
C ASN A 58 -6.87 -7.06 13.52
N MET A 59 -5.74 -7.26 12.84
CA MET A 59 -4.43 -6.88 13.37
C MET A 59 -4.31 -5.35 13.52
N SER A 60 -4.80 -4.58 12.56
CA SER A 60 -4.89 -3.12 12.69
C SER A 60 -5.81 -2.72 13.86
N ALA A 61 -6.94 -3.42 14.04
CA ALA A 61 -7.82 -3.18 15.18
C ALA A 61 -7.17 -3.54 16.54
N LEU A 62 -6.30 -4.55 16.57
CA LEU A 62 -5.53 -4.88 17.77
C LEU A 62 -4.58 -3.73 18.17
N LEU A 63 -4.00 -3.03 17.17
CA LEU A 63 -3.10 -1.91 17.42
C LEU A 63 -3.81 -0.66 17.96
N CYS A 64 -4.97 -0.31 17.44
CA CYS A 64 -5.59 0.98 17.72
C CYS A 64 -7.11 0.97 17.92
N GLY A 65 -7.72 -0.22 18.08
CA GLY A 65 -9.15 -0.35 18.23
C GLY A 65 -9.98 -0.09 16.96
N ASN A 66 -9.31 0.18 15.82
CA ASN A 66 -9.98 0.47 14.55
C ASN A 66 -9.37 -0.32 13.40
N ARG A 67 -10.20 -1.03 12.62
CA ARG A 67 -9.77 -1.89 11.51
C ARG A 67 -9.04 -1.16 10.37
N PHE A 68 -9.22 0.15 10.26
CA PHE A 68 -8.62 1.01 9.24
C PHE A 68 -7.50 1.89 9.80
N GLY A 69 -6.99 1.60 11.00
CA GLY A 69 -5.88 2.31 11.61
C GLY A 69 -6.18 3.77 11.99
N ARG A 70 -7.46 4.15 12.08
CA ARG A 70 -7.83 5.53 12.42
C ARG A 70 -7.30 5.93 13.79
N ASP A 71 -6.77 7.16 13.87
CA ASP A 71 -6.22 7.76 15.07
C ASP A 71 -4.93 7.08 15.62
N LEU A 72 -4.37 6.11 14.90
CA LEU A 72 -3.07 5.52 15.26
C LEU A 72 -1.95 6.54 15.04
N THR A 73 -1.87 7.11 13.84
CA THR A 73 -0.83 8.09 13.49
C THR A 73 -1.26 9.49 13.88
N ARG A 74 -0.39 10.21 14.59
CA ARG A 74 -0.55 11.62 14.97
C ARG A 74 0.67 12.41 14.56
N VAL A 75 0.51 13.72 14.39
CA VAL A 75 1.67 14.61 14.21
C VAL A 75 2.54 14.53 15.46
N GLY A 76 3.81 14.24 15.26
CA GLY A 76 4.77 14.02 16.34
C GLY A 76 4.90 12.58 16.83
N GLY A 77 4.11 11.63 16.28
CA GLY A 77 4.24 10.22 16.68
C GLY A 77 3.02 9.36 16.46
N VAL A 78 2.73 8.48 17.39
CA VAL A 78 1.57 7.58 17.41
C VAL A 78 0.84 7.67 18.76
N ARG A 79 -0.42 7.23 18.76
CA ARG A 79 -1.24 7.27 19.98
C ARG A 79 -1.14 5.98 20.81
N PHE A 80 -0.93 4.85 20.16
CA PHE A 80 -0.98 3.54 20.78
C PHE A 80 0.37 2.86 20.71
N ASP A 81 0.70 2.11 21.73
CA ASP A 81 1.93 1.33 21.83
C ASP A 81 1.74 -0.11 21.32
N ILE A 82 2.86 -0.75 21.00
CA ILE A 82 2.96 -2.20 20.82
C ILE A 82 3.78 -2.71 21.99
N ASP A 83 3.08 -3.20 23.02
CA ASP A 83 3.69 -3.88 24.16
C ASP A 83 3.98 -5.36 23.86
N GLY A 84 4.58 -6.07 24.83
CA GLY A 84 4.93 -7.49 24.69
C GLY A 84 3.73 -8.38 24.28
N PRO A 85 2.61 -8.35 24.98
CA PRO A 85 1.41 -9.13 24.64
C PRO A 85 0.84 -8.82 23.24
N VAL A 86 0.80 -7.55 22.84
CA VAL A 86 0.35 -7.14 21.51
C VAL A 86 1.33 -7.62 20.44
N LYS A 87 2.65 -7.49 20.66
CA LYS A 87 3.69 -7.99 19.78
C LYS A 87 3.56 -9.50 19.53
N GLU A 88 3.44 -10.31 20.57
CA GLU A 88 3.28 -11.76 20.47
C GLU A 88 2.00 -12.15 19.72
N SER A 89 0.89 -11.47 20.02
CA SER A 89 -0.38 -11.69 19.32
C SER A 89 -0.28 -11.34 17.82
N LEU A 90 0.38 -10.25 17.49
CA LEU A 90 0.61 -9.85 16.09
C LEU A 90 1.45 -10.88 15.34
N LEU A 91 2.57 -11.34 15.92
CA LEU A 91 3.46 -12.34 15.29
C LEU A 91 2.71 -13.65 15.04
N THR A 92 1.96 -14.14 16.02
CA THR A 92 1.16 -15.38 15.89
C THR A 92 0.10 -15.27 14.80
N ARG A 93 -0.62 -14.14 14.76
CA ARG A 93 -1.66 -13.89 13.74
C ARG A 93 -1.06 -13.70 12.36
N LEU A 94 0.08 -13.02 12.26
CA LEU A 94 0.78 -12.79 11.00
C LEU A 94 1.24 -14.11 10.38
N GLU A 95 1.81 -15.02 11.19
CA GLU A 95 2.23 -16.34 10.74
C GLU A 95 1.05 -17.20 10.24
N ALA A 96 -0.07 -17.17 10.94
CA ALA A 96 -1.28 -17.87 10.51
C ALA A 96 -1.83 -17.29 9.19
N ALA A 97 -1.93 -15.96 9.10
CA ALA A 97 -2.42 -15.27 7.90
C ALA A 97 -1.48 -15.45 6.69
N GLU A 98 -0.16 -15.52 6.90
CA GLU A 98 0.84 -15.82 5.87
C GLU A 98 0.59 -17.19 5.23
N ARG A 99 0.44 -18.24 6.04
CA ARG A 99 0.16 -19.61 5.56
C ARG A 99 -1.14 -19.67 4.77
N ASP A 100 -2.18 -19.06 5.31
CA ASP A 100 -3.50 -19.02 4.67
C ASP A 100 -3.47 -18.24 3.35
N THR A 101 -2.77 -17.09 3.32
CA THR A 101 -2.62 -16.27 2.13
C THR A 101 -1.87 -17.04 1.05
N ALA A 102 -0.74 -17.67 1.39
CA ALA A 102 0.03 -18.47 0.44
C ALA A 102 -0.80 -19.62 -0.14
N SER A 103 -1.55 -20.33 0.70
CA SER A 103 -2.44 -21.40 0.25
C SER A 103 -3.51 -20.89 -0.71
N ALA A 104 -4.20 -19.78 -0.39
CA ALA A 104 -5.26 -19.22 -1.21
C ALA A 104 -4.77 -18.68 -2.55
N VAL A 105 -3.60 -18.02 -2.56
CA VAL A 105 -3.04 -17.37 -3.75
C VAL A 105 -2.36 -18.39 -4.68
N ASN A 106 -1.70 -19.42 -4.15
CA ASN A 106 -1.12 -20.47 -4.98
C ASN A 106 -2.18 -21.22 -5.79
N LEU A 107 -3.36 -21.47 -5.21
CA LEU A 107 -4.50 -22.03 -5.95
C LEU A 107 -4.88 -21.19 -7.19
N LEU A 108 -4.70 -19.86 -7.11
CA LEU A 108 -5.00 -18.96 -8.22
C LEU A 108 -4.02 -19.17 -9.39
N TRP A 109 -2.73 -19.27 -9.07
CA TRP A 109 -1.66 -19.46 -10.06
C TRP A 109 -1.66 -20.84 -10.70
N ASP A 110 -2.12 -21.87 -9.99
CA ASP A 110 -2.20 -23.25 -10.48
C ASP A 110 -3.39 -23.48 -11.42
N SER A 111 -4.30 -22.50 -11.53
CA SER A 111 -5.50 -22.62 -12.38
C SER A 111 -5.26 -22.10 -13.78
N SER A 112 -5.16 -23.00 -14.77
CA SER A 112 -4.98 -22.63 -16.18
C SER A 112 -6.12 -21.74 -16.72
N SER A 113 -7.35 -21.93 -16.24
CA SER A 113 -8.50 -21.10 -16.64
C SER A 113 -8.39 -19.67 -16.11
N VAL A 114 -7.81 -19.49 -14.94
CA VAL A 114 -7.53 -18.15 -14.38
C VAL A 114 -6.39 -17.49 -15.17
N MET A 115 -5.29 -18.22 -15.37
CA MET A 115 -4.12 -17.71 -16.08
C MET A 115 -4.46 -17.27 -17.49
N SER A 116 -5.25 -18.04 -18.24
CA SER A 116 -5.70 -17.66 -19.58
C SER A 116 -6.53 -16.37 -19.65
N ARG A 117 -7.11 -15.94 -18.52
CA ARG A 117 -7.86 -14.67 -18.44
C ARG A 117 -6.97 -13.52 -17.96
N PHE A 118 -5.90 -13.81 -17.20
CA PHE A 118 -5.01 -12.81 -16.62
C PHE A 118 -3.89 -12.40 -17.57
N GLU A 119 -3.32 -13.39 -18.30
CA GLU A 119 -2.23 -13.16 -19.22
C GLU A 119 -2.70 -12.40 -20.47
N ASP A 120 -1.90 -11.48 -20.91
CA ASP A 120 -2.11 -10.57 -22.05
C ASP A 120 -3.34 -9.63 -21.95
N ALA A 121 -4.20 -9.77 -20.94
CA ALA A 121 -5.34 -8.88 -20.74
C ALA A 121 -4.89 -7.50 -20.23
N GLY A 122 -5.33 -6.43 -20.90
CA GLY A 122 -5.09 -5.05 -20.49
C GLY A 122 -3.61 -4.66 -20.37
N ARG A 123 -2.80 -5.05 -21.35
CA ARG A 123 -1.35 -4.84 -21.37
C ARG A 123 -0.97 -3.38 -21.57
N ILE A 124 0.00 -2.90 -20.79
CA ILE A 124 0.67 -1.61 -20.95
C ILE A 124 2.17 -1.84 -20.98
N SER A 125 2.84 -1.35 -22.04
CA SER A 125 4.29 -1.44 -22.17
C SER A 125 4.99 -0.50 -21.17
N GLU A 126 6.26 -0.80 -20.86
CA GLU A 126 7.09 0.05 -20.01
C GLU A 126 7.18 1.49 -20.55
N GLU A 127 7.35 1.65 -21.87
CA GLU A 127 7.44 2.95 -22.54
C GLU A 127 6.17 3.79 -22.30
N VAL A 128 5.00 3.23 -22.59
CA VAL A 128 3.70 3.89 -22.35
C VAL A 128 3.51 4.20 -20.87
N ALA A 129 3.80 3.24 -19.97
CA ALA A 129 3.70 3.44 -18.53
C ALA A 129 4.56 4.61 -18.03
N ARG A 130 5.75 4.77 -18.61
CA ARG A 130 6.69 5.88 -18.33
C ARG A 130 6.17 7.21 -18.84
N GLU A 131 5.68 7.26 -20.08
CA GLU A 131 5.17 8.47 -20.72
C GLU A 131 3.95 9.05 -19.99
N ILE A 132 3.00 8.19 -19.60
CA ILE A 132 1.78 8.64 -18.90
C ILE A 132 1.97 8.77 -17.38
N GLY A 133 3.16 8.42 -16.86
CA GLY A 133 3.50 8.61 -15.46
C GLY A 133 2.77 7.67 -14.52
N LEU A 134 2.64 6.37 -14.85
CA LEU A 134 2.07 5.38 -13.94
C LEU A 134 2.87 5.30 -12.64
N VAL A 135 2.17 5.00 -11.54
CA VAL A 135 2.75 4.84 -10.21
C VAL A 135 2.29 3.53 -9.55
N GLY A 136 3.01 3.12 -8.52
CA GLY A 136 2.66 1.96 -7.68
C GLY A 136 2.70 0.62 -8.41
N PRO A 137 1.88 -0.35 -7.98
CA PRO A 137 1.84 -1.69 -8.58
C PRO A 137 1.56 -1.68 -10.09
N ALA A 138 0.80 -0.70 -10.61
CA ALA A 138 0.55 -0.56 -12.05
C ALA A 138 1.83 -0.24 -12.83
N ALA A 139 2.65 0.68 -12.33
CA ALA A 139 3.95 1.01 -12.91
C ALA A 139 4.92 -0.17 -12.81
N ARG A 140 5.03 -0.77 -11.63
CA ARG A 140 5.93 -1.89 -11.37
C ARG A 140 5.59 -3.14 -12.18
N ALA A 141 4.31 -3.37 -12.45
CA ALA A 141 3.85 -4.44 -13.34
C ALA A 141 4.28 -4.25 -14.81
N SER A 142 4.54 -3.01 -15.22
CA SER A 142 5.04 -2.66 -16.55
C SER A 142 6.57 -2.50 -16.62
N GLY A 143 7.30 -2.91 -15.57
CA GLY A 143 8.78 -2.87 -15.55
C GLY A 143 9.37 -1.61 -14.91
N LEU A 144 8.57 -0.61 -14.52
CA LEU A 144 9.09 0.61 -13.90
C LEU A 144 9.45 0.38 -12.43
N GLY A 145 10.74 0.39 -12.12
CA GLY A 145 11.26 0.26 -10.77
C GLY A 145 11.13 1.56 -9.97
N ARG A 146 9.92 1.93 -9.54
CA ARG A 146 9.64 3.13 -8.73
C ARG A 146 8.84 2.74 -7.48
N ASP A 147 9.38 3.10 -6.31
CA ASP A 147 8.73 2.87 -5.03
C ASP A 147 9.24 3.91 -4.02
N VAL A 148 8.33 4.68 -3.44
CA VAL A 148 8.68 5.76 -2.48
C VAL A 148 9.41 5.20 -1.26
N ARG A 149 9.15 3.96 -0.88
CA ARG A 149 9.84 3.30 0.24
C ARG A 149 11.34 3.13 -0.01
N THR A 150 11.72 2.95 -1.29
CA THR A 150 13.12 2.78 -1.73
C THR A 150 13.72 4.09 -2.22
N ASP A 151 12.98 4.87 -3.02
CA ASP A 151 13.51 6.08 -3.68
C ASP A 151 13.62 7.26 -2.70
N PHE A 152 12.68 7.35 -1.73
CA PHE A 152 12.63 8.41 -0.71
C PHE A 152 12.36 7.84 0.69
N PRO A 153 13.24 6.95 1.21
CA PRO A 153 12.99 6.22 2.43
C PRO A 153 12.81 7.15 3.64
N LYS A 154 11.73 6.94 4.39
CA LYS A 154 11.39 7.68 5.61
C LYS A 154 10.99 6.71 6.73
N GLY A 155 11.10 7.16 7.97
CA GLY A 155 10.73 6.35 9.13
C GLY A 155 11.50 5.03 9.17
N ALA A 156 10.80 3.93 9.39
CA ALA A 156 11.36 2.58 9.46
C ALA A 156 12.10 2.17 8.17
N TYR A 157 11.60 2.60 6.99
CA TYR A 157 12.22 2.27 5.69
C TYR A 157 13.64 2.83 5.48
N ARG A 158 14.13 3.68 6.38
CA ARG A 158 15.54 4.12 6.38
C ARG A 158 16.47 3.09 6.98
N TYR A 159 15.94 2.19 7.76
CA TYR A 159 16.70 1.18 8.52
C TYR A 159 16.46 -0.22 7.98
N SER A 160 15.26 -0.48 7.48
CA SER A 160 14.86 -1.79 6.98
C SER A 160 14.52 -1.71 5.49
N HIS A 161 15.19 -2.53 4.70
CA HIS A 161 15.03 -2.53 3.25
C HIS A 161 13.84 -3.38 2.83
N VAL A 162 12.91 -2.78 2.07
CA VAL A 162 11.85 -3.52 1.38
C VAL A 162 12.29 -3.74 -0.06
N PRO A 163 12.53 -5.00 -0.49
CA PRO A 163 12.92 -5.27 -1.87
C PRO A 163 11.85 -4.79 -2.86
N MET A 164 12.29 -4.12 -3.92
CA MET A 164 11.39 -3.65 -4.97
C MET A 164 10.85 -4.83 -5.78
N CYS A 165 9.54 -4.88 -5.95
CA CYS A 165 8.84 -5.90 -6.72
C CYS A 165 8.47 -5.35 -8.10
N THR A 166 9.00 -5.94 -9.16
CA THR A 166 8.67 -5.58 -10.55
C THR A 166 8.31 -6.80 -11.37
N TRP A 167 7.50 -6.58 -12.41
CA TRP A 167 7.22 -7.53 -13.48
C TRP A 167 7.22 -6.79 -14.81
N SER A 168 7.27 -7.46 -15.95
CA SER A 168 7.50 -6.78 -17.22
C SER A 168 6.38 -6.93 -18.26
N THR A 169 5.39 -7.83 -18.03
CA THR A 169 4.34 -8.07 -19.03
C THR A 169 3.30 -6.96 -19.10
N GLY A 170 3.09 -6.21 -18.02
CA GLY A 170 2.21 -5.04 -17.97
C GLY A 170 0.72 -5.34 -18.03
N ASP A 171 0.31 -6.60 -17.93
CA ASP A 171 -1.04 -7.11 -18.03
C ASP A 171 -1.71 -7.29 -16.64
N VAL A 172 -2.89 -7.87 -16.61
CA VAL A 172 -3.62 -8.19 -15.37
C VAL A 172 -2.80 -9.14 -14.51
N PHE A 173 -2.17 -10.16 -15.12
CA PHE A 173 -1.31 -11.09 -14.39
C PHE A 173 -0.18 -10.34 -13.68
N ALA A 174 0.56 -9.49 -14.40
CA ALA A 174 1.66 -8.72 -13.82
C ALA A 174 1.21 -7.86 -12.64
N ARG A 175 0.08 -7.15 -12.76
CA ARG A 175 -0.47 -6.31 -11.69
C ARG A 175 -0.91 -7.14 -10.48
N ALA A 176 -1.44 -8.34 -10.68
CA ALA A 176 -1.78 -9.27 -9.61
C ALA A 176 -0.52 -9.87 -8.96
N TYR A 177 0.45 -10.27 -9.77
CA TYR A 177 1.67 -10.93 -9.29
C TYR A 177 2.59 -9.98 -8.51
N VAL A 178 2.71 -8.73 -8.93
CA VAL A 178 3.42 -7.68 -8.15
C VAL A 178 2.80 -7.54 -6.76
N ARG A 179 1.46 -7.54 -6.63
CA ARG A 179 0.80 -7.51 -5.32
C ARG A 179 1.13 -8.73 -4.47
N TRP A 180 1.22 -9.91 -5.10
CA TRP A 180 1.63 -11.12 -4.41
C TRP A 180 3.06 -11.02 -3.86
N LEU A 181 3.99 -10.51 -4.65
CA LEU A 181 5.38 -10.29 -4.21
C LEU A 181 5.44 -9.24 -3.09
N GLU A 182 4.66 -8.18 -3.18
CA GLU A 182 4.58 -7.15 -2.14
C GLU A 182 3.98 -7.69 -0.85
N ILE A 183 2.98 -8.59 -0.90
CA ILE A 183 2.45 -9.27 0.29
C ILE A 183 3.57 -10.00 1.03
N GLN A 184 4.39 -10.78 0.33
CA GLN A 184 5.49 -11.54 0.94
C GLN A 184 6.52 -10.60 1.59
N ASN A 185 6.90 -9.53 0.91
CA ASN A 185 7.84 -8.54 1.43
C ASN A 185 7.27 -7.75 2.62
N SER A 186 5.99 -7.38 2.59
CA SER A 186 5.32 -6.70 3.70
C SER A 186 5.24 -7.58 4.96
N ILE A 187 4.96 -8.88 4.80
CA ILE A 187 4.95 -9.83 5.91
C ILE A 187 6.34 -9.94 6.54
N ARG A 188 7.37 -10.06 5.72
CA ARG A 188 8.76 -10.12 6.19
C ARG A 188 9.12 -8.83 6.95
N PHE A 189 8.85 -7.68 6.36
CA PHE A 189 9.10 -6.37 6.97
C PHE A 189 8.40 -6.24 8.33
N ILE A 190 7.10 -6.55 8.43
CA ILE A 190 6.37 -6.46 9.69
C ILE A 190 6.99 -7.36 10.75
N ARG A 191 7.40 -8.58 10.38
CA ARG A 191 8.04 -9.53 11.29
C ARG A 191 9.36 -8.99 11.82
N GLU A 192 10.22 -8.49 10.96
CA GLU A 192 11.50 -7.89 11.31
C GLU A 192 11.32 -6.66 12.21
N GLU A 193 10.43 -5.73 11.83
CA GLU A 193 10.14 -4.52 12.60
C GLU A 193 9.55 -4.82 13.99
N LEU A 194 8.70 -5.85 14.11
CA LEU A 194 8.19 -6.29 15.40
C LEU A 194 9.29 -6.90 16.28
N GLN A 195 10.24 -7.65 15.70
CA GLN A 195 11.36 -8.24 16.44
C GLN A 195 12.33 -7.18 16.95
N GLU A 196 12.65 -6.20 16.11
CA GLU A 196 13.63 -5.13 16.36
C GLU A 196 12.97 -3.84 16.91
N LEU A 197 11.71 -3.89 17.33
CA LEU A 197 10.97 -2.71 17.78
C LEU A 197 11.68 -2.03 18.96
N PRO A 198 12.20 -0.79 18.80
CA PRO A 198 12.95 -0.13 19.84
C PRO A 198 12.04 0.31 20.99
N GLU A 199 12.61 0.40 22.18
CA GLU A 199 11.95 1.07 23.31
C GLU A 199 12.04 2.60 23.16
N GLY A 200 11.11 3.31 23.79
CA GLY A 200 11.13 4.78 23.82
C GLY A 200 9.78 5.45 23.78
N ALA A 201 9.82 6.76 23.59
CA ALA A 201 8.62 7.58 23.54
C ALA A 201 7.78 7.28 22.28
N LEU A 202 6.47 7.48 22.40
CA LEU A 202 5.52 7.32 21.30
C LEU A 202 5.22 8.65 20.59
N HIS A 203 5.50 9.76 21.24
CA HIS A 203 5.08 11.08 20.76
C HIS A 203 6.01 12.18 21.31
N VAL A 204 6.17 13.23 20.52
CA VAL A 204 6.81 14.49 20.95
C VAL A 204 5.83 15.65 20.83
N SER A 205 6.00 16.67 21.68
CA SER A 205 5.21 17.89 21.61
C SER A 205 5.38 18.58 20.25
N VAL A 206 4.28 19.10 19.72
CA VAL A 206 4.24 19.73 18.39
C VAL A 206 4.17 21.25 18.59
N PRO A 207 5.23 21.99 18.26
CA PRO A 207 5.20 23.45 18.28
C PRO A 207 4.37 24.03 17.12
N ALA A 208 4.23 25.34 17.07
CA ALA A 208 3.63 26.06 15.95
C ALA A 208 4.39 25.73 14.64
N LEU A 209 3.67 25.69 13.54
CA LEU A 209 4.27 25.45 12.22
C LEU A 209 5.04 26.70 11.77
N MET A 210 6.09 26.50 10.98
CA MET A 210 6.83 27.60 10.36
C MET A 210 5.92 28.43 9.46
N PRO A 211 5.97 29.77 9.54
CA PRO A 211 5.27 30.64 8.60
C PRO A 211 5.92 30.59 7.21
N GLU A 212 5.17 31.02 6.18
CA GLU A 212 5.61 31.20 4.79
C GLU A 212 6.47 30.05 4.26
N SER A 213 6.04 28.83 4.55
CA SER A 213 6.82 27.62 4.25
C SER A 213 6.00 26.66 3.41
N ILE A 214 6.72 25.91 2.55
CA ILE A 214 6.16 24.82 1.76
C ILE A 214 6.80 23.49 2.15
N VAL A 215 5.99 22.44 2.17
CA VAL A 215 6.48 21.06 2.32
C VAL A 215 5.78 20.15 1.33
N VAL A 216 6.56 19.22 0.78
CA VAL A 216 6.06 18.09 -0.02
C VAL A 216 6.38 16.80 0.73
N SER A 217 5.40 15.93 0.85
CA SER A 217 5.56 14.63 1.51
C SER A 217 5.00 13.52 0.63
N LEU A 218 5.83 12.50 0.39
CA LEU A 218 5.48 11.32 -0.38
C LEU A 218 5.36 10.12 0.56
N VAL A 219 4.37 9.25 0.31
CA VAL A 219 4.18 7.96 0.98
C VAL A 219 3.76 6.94 -0.06
N GLU A 220 4.37 5.76 -0.04
CA GLU A 220 3.92 4.64 -0.88
C GLU A 220 2.69 4.00 -0.27
N GLY A 221 1.51 4.38 -0.74
CA GLY A 221 0.26 3.68 -0.45
C GLY A 221 0.17 2.36 -1.22
N TRP A 222 -0.83 1.54 -0.92
CA TRP A 222 -1.02 0.25 -1.60
C TRP A 222 -1.41 0.38 -3.09
N ARG A 223 -1.92 1.54 -3.52
CA ARG A 223 -2.14 1.88 -4.94
C ARG A 223 -0.93 2.54 -5.60
N GLY A 224 0.02 3.05 -4.82
CA GLY A 224 1.19 3.77 -5.29
C GLY A 224 1.47 5.04 -4.49
N GLU A 225 2.24 5.93 -5.08
CA GLU A 225 2.67 7.20 -4.51
C GLU A 225 1.50 8.12 -4.15
N ILE A 226 1.41 8.47 -2.87
CA ILE A 226 0.50 9.50 -2.35
C ILE A 226 1.35 10.74 -2.09
N CYS A 227 0.99 11.88 -2.70
CA CYS A 227 1.69 13.14 -2.51
C CYS A 227 0.83 14.13 -1.72
N HIS A 228 1.41 14.72 -0.68
CA HIS A 228 0.81 15.80 0.10
C HIS A 228 1.66 17.05 -0.03
N VAL A 229 1.03 18.16 -0.42
CA VAL A 229 1.66 19.48 -0.48
C VAL A 229 0.95 20.40 0.51
N ALA A 230 1.70 21.05 1.39
CA ALA A 230 1.17 22.02 2.35
C ALA A 230 1.96 23.33 2.26
N ILE A 231 1.25 24.44 2.24
CA ILE A 231 1.80 25.79 2.25
C ILE A 231 1.23 26.54 3.46
N THR A 232 2.08 27.19 4.25
CA THR A 232 1.68 27.99 5.40
C THR A 232 1.70 29.49 5.07
N ASP A 233 0.83 30.25 5.73
CA ASP A 233 0.77 31.70 5.68
C ASP A 233 1.76 32.36 6.67
N GLU A 234 1.74 33.70 6.76
CA GLU A 234 2.55 34.50 7.68
C GLU A 234 2.34 34.13 9.16
N SER A 235 1.19 33.57 9.52
CA SER A 235 0.85 33.12 10.87
C SER A 235 1.20 31.65 11.18
N GLY A 236 1.72 30.91 10.18
CA GLY A 236 2.00 29.49 10.29
C GLY A 236 0.75 28.60 10.16
N LYS A 237 -0.40 29.13 9.75
CA LYS A 237 -1.59 28.34 9.42
C LYS A 237 -1.55 27.88 7.97
N PHE A 238 -2.30 26.83 7.64
CA PHE A 238 -2.40 26.40 6.25
C PHE A 238 -3.05 27.46 5.36
N HIS A 239 -2.27 27.97 4.42
CA HIS A 239 -2.76 28.76 3.30
C HIS A 239 -3.35 27.87 2.22
N ARG A 240 -2.65 26.75 1.89
CA ARG A 240 -3.11 25.73 0.96
C ARG A 240 -2.69 24.34 1.43
N TYR A 241 -3.54 23.35 1.12
CA TYR A 241 -3.26 21.94 1.29
C TYR A 241 -3.82 21.16 0.10
N LYS A 242 -2.97 20.36 -0.54
CA LYS A 242 -3.34 19.52 -1.69
C LYS A 242 -2.86 18.10 -1.46
N VAL A 243 -3.73 17.15 -1.79
CA VAL A 243 -3.41 15.72 -1.86
C VAL A 243 -3.49 15.29 -3.33
N VAL A 244 -2.54 14.49 -3.76
CA VAL A 244 -2.59 13.79 -5.05
C VAL A 244 -2.57 12.30 -4.75
N ASP A 245 -3.67 11.64 -5.06
CA ASP A 245 -3.84 10.18 -4.93
C ASP A 245 -3.20 9.48 -6.16
N PRO A 246 -2.60 8.30 -6.00
CA PRO A 246 -2.06 7.53 -7.14
C PRO A 246 -3.09 7.23 -8.23
N SER A 247 -4.38 7.21 -7.92
CA SER A 247 -5.43 7.02 -8.91
C SER A 247 -5.49 8.15 -9.93
N PHE A 248 -5.10 9.38 -9.58
CA PHE A 248 -5.00 10.50 -10.51
C PHE A 248 -4.06 10.17 -11.68
N HIS A 249 -2.92 9.56 -11.40
CA HIS A 249 -1.96 9.14 -12.42
C HIS A 249 -2.43 7.91 -13.19
N ASN A 250 -3.05 6.95 -12.51
CA ASN A 250 -3.30 5.62 -13.04
C ASN A 250 -4.59 5.49 -13.87
N TRP A 251 -5.53 6.46 -13.83
CA TRP A 251 -6.76 6.43 -14.64
C TRP A 251 -6.48 6.42 -16.14
N SER A 252 -5.50 7.21 -16.59
CA SER A 252 -5.07 7.19 -17.99
C SER A 252 -4.53 5.82 -18.41
N GLY A 253 -3.84 5.13 -17.49
CA GLY A 253 -3.37 3.76 -17.68
C GLY A 253 -4.50 2.77 -17.87
N LEU A 254 -5.53 2.83 -17.02
CA LEU A 254 -6.71 1.98 -17.19
C LEU A 254 -7.39 2.22 -18.55
N ALA A 255 -7.57 3.48 -18.96
CA ALA A 255 -8.18 3.81 -20.23
C ALA A 255 -7.39 3.25 -21.43
N LEU A 256 -6.06 3.26 -21.35
CA LEU A 256 -5.19 2.66 -22.35
C LEU A 256 -5.22 1.13 -22.33
N ALA A 257 -5.24 0.53 -21.14
CA ALA A 257 -5.32 -0.92 -20.96
C ALA A 257 -6.60 -1.54 -21.55
N LEU A 258 -7.66 -0.76 -21.66
CA LEU A 258 -8.94 -1.23 -22.23
C LEU A 258 -9.01 -1.18 -23.77
N ARG A 259 -8.01 -0.59 -24.42
CA ARG A 259 -8.01 -0.52 -25.89
C ARG A 259 -7.76 -1.89 -26.51
N GLY A 260 -8.62 -2.28 -27.42
CA GLY A 260 -8.54 -3.57 -28.10
C GLY A 260 -8.91 -4.78 -27.26
N GLN A 261 -9.44 -4.56 -26.05
CA GLN A 261 -9.94 -5.60 -25.17
C GLN A 261 -11.42 -5.92 -25.44
N GLU A 262 -11.85 -7.09 -25.03
CA GLU A 262 -13.25 -7.47 -25.07
C GLU A 262 -14.04 -6.82 -23.91
N ILE A 263 -15.38 -6.72 -24.09
CA ILE A 263 -16.24 -6.18 -23.02
C ILE A 263 -16.12 -6.99 -21.73
N SER A 264 -15.90 -8.30 -21.84
CA SER A 264 -15.69 -9.22 -20.70
C SER A 264 -14.40 -8.93 -19.91
N ASP A 265 -13.43 -8.23 -20.50
CA ASP A 265 -12.16 -7.91 -19.86
C ASP A 265 -12.22 -6.61 -19.06
N PHE A 266 -13.24 -5.79 -19.26
CA PHE A 266 -13.40 -4.52 -18.56
C PHE A 266 -13.40 -4.67 -17.03
N PRO A 267 -14.23 -5.53 -16.41
CA PRO A 267 -14.21 -5.70 -14.95
C PRO A 267 -12.84 -6.13 -14.45
N LEU A 268 -12.22 -7.07 -15.11
CA LEU A 268 -10.91 -7.62 -14.76
C LEU A 268 -9.80 -6.57 -14.86
N CYS A 269 -9.71 -5.84 -15.97
CA CYS A 269 -8.76 -4.74 -16.14
C CYS A 269 -8.98 -3.66 -15.07
N ASN A 270 -10.22 -3.21 -14.88
CA ASN A 270 -10.58 -2.20 -13.89
C ASN A 270 -10.17 -2.64 -12.48
N LYS A 271 -10.48 -3.88 -12.10
CA LYS A 271 -10.12 -4.41 -10.79
C LYS A 271 -8.61 -4.58 -10.60
N SER A 272 -7.87 -4.91 -11.66
CA SER A 272 -6.42 -5.04 -11.60
C SER A 272 -5.69 -3.73 -11.26
N PHE A 273 -6.24 -2.58 -11.63
CA PHE A 273 -5.79 -1.27 -11.20
C PHE A 273 -6.35 -0.88 -9.83
N ASN A 274 -7.60 -1.23 -9.56
CA ASN A 274 -8.35 -0.93 -8.34
C ASN A 274 -8.29 0.55 -7.93
N LEU A 275 -8.64 1.45 -8.85
CA LEU A 275 -8.55 2.88 -8.66
C LEU A 275 -9.64 3.44 -7.74
N SER A 276 -9.35 4.56 -7.09
CA SER A 276 -10.28 5.31 -6.26
C SER A 276 -10.95 6.41 -7.09
N TYR A 277 -12.27 6.40 -7.17
CA TYR A 277 -13.02 7.50 -7.79
C TYR A 277 -12.88 8.78 -6.98
N ALA A 278 -13.11 8.71 -5.67
CA ALA A 278 -12.96 9.86 -4.77
C ALA A 278 -11.51 10.36 -4.69
N GLY A 279 -10.52 9.47 -4.72
CA GLY A 279 -9.10 9.83 -4.71
C GLY A 279 -8.66 10.59 -5.96
N PHE A 280 -9.29 10.34 -7.10
CA PHE A 280 -9.01 11.08 -8.33
C PHE A 280 -9.39 12.57 -8.23
N ASP A 281 -10.41 12.89 -7.46
CA ASP A 281 -10.98 14.24 -7.34
C ASP A 281 -10.33 15.10 -6.23
N LEU A 282 -9.34 14.60 -5.51
CA LEU A 282 -8.67 15.30 -4.41
C LEU A 282 -7.83 16.51 -4.82
#